data_83f20b7951c3caf27cb8af04f50f67ad
#
_entry.id   83f20b7951c3caf27cb8af04f50f67ad
#
_cell.length_a   1.000
_cell.length_b   1.000
_cell.length_c   1.000
_cell.angle_alpha   90.00
_cell.angle_beta   90.00
_cell.angle_gamma   90.00
#
_symmetry.space_group_name_H-M   'P 1'
#
loop_
_entity.id
_entity.type
_entity.pdbx_description
1 polymer ?
#
loop_
_entity_poly.entity_id
_entity_poly.type
_entity_poly.pdbx_seq_one_letter_code
_entity_poly.pdbx_strand_id
1 'polypeptide(L)'
;MLPADKTMNNDMLYHTHTLTNGIRLLYVPVESPVVYCGFVVNAGTRDELADEHGMAHFVEHMLFKGTERRKSWQVISRLESVGGQIDAFTTKEETYVYTTIPAQHLERAMELLADIVFHSTFPEHELEHERGVVLEEIQSYNDSPAELIYDEFDNLLFGDTALGHKILGTEKTLQNTTSMRMRQFVQRCYTTDNIVFYLLGNVRGDKLVRLAERYFGVPPTKRTFRRVPPETYRPTTQRSNKDTYQTHCMIGNRAYHQLHDDRFALLLLNNILGGPNMSSRLNMSVRERHGWAYTVESTLTLYVDTGVWSVYVGCDNSHERDCLRLIHRELCDLASHCVSPRALAKAKCQLEGQMLIADENRENMILTMAKAYLQTGHCLSNDEVHEALQAVTADKLRQVAADIFDKRQLSTLIFN
;
A
#
# COMPACT_ATOMS: atom_id res chain seq x y z
N MET A 1 -35.95 2.88 6.82
CA MET A 1 -35.28 2.94 8.12
C MET A 1 -34.21 1.87 8.10
N LEU A 2 -32.95 2.26 7.92
CA LEU A 2 -31.81 1.33 7.93
C LEU A 2 -31.57 0.89 9.37
N PRO A 3 -31.33 -0.40 9.65
CA PRO A 3 -30.73 -0.80 10.90
C PRO A 3 -29.29 -0.31 10.88
N ALA A 4 -29.02 0.73 11.64
CA ALA A 4 -27.69 1.25 11.82
C ALA A 4 -26.95 0.35 12.80
N ASP A 5 -26.01 -0.43 12.34
CA ASP A 5 -24.88 -0.82 13.17
C ASP A 5 -24.05 0.46 13.37
N LYS A 6 -24.42 1.19 14.43
CA LYS A 6 -23.71 2.41 14.83
C LYS A 6 -22.57 2.00 15.75
N THR A 7 -21.38 1.84 15.22
CA THR A 7 -20.18 2.01 16.04
C THR A 7 -19.97 3.51 16.24
N MET A 8 -20.50 4.04 17.33
CA MET A 8 -20.28 5.41 17.76
C MET A 8 -18.93 5.46 18.51
N ASN A 9 -17.87 5.82 17.84
CA ASN A 9 -16.66 6.36 18.47
C ASN A 9 -16.58 7.85 18.17
N ASN A 10 -16.15 8.65 19.15
CA ASN A 10 -16.43 10.09 19.23
C ASN A 10 -15.74 10.97 18.19
N ASP A 11 -14.75 10.50 17.42
CA ASP A 11 -13.94 11.37 16.52
C ASP A 11 -14.06 11.09 15.03
N MET A 12 -14.53 9.91 14.60
CA MET A 12 -14.85 9.67 13.19
C MET A 12 -16.01 8.70 13.04
N LEU A 13 -17.18 9.24 12.70
CA LEU A 13 -18.35 8.44 12.38
C LEU A 13 -18.24 7.94 10.95
N TYR A 14 -17.99 6.64 10.73
CA TYR A 14 -18.16 6.02 9.42
C TYR A 14 -19.41 5.12 9.40
N HIS A 15 -19.94 4.93 8.21
CA HIS A 15 -21.08 4.05 7.98
C HIS A 15 -20.69 2.94 7.01
N THR A 16 -21.26 1.78 7.21
CA THR A 16 -21.05 0.63 6.32
C THR A 16 -22.38 0.10 5.82
N HIS A 17 -22.37 -0.47 4.63
CA HIS A 17 -23.50 -1.17 4.06
C HIS A 17 -23.01 -2.26 3.12
N THR A 18 -23.72 -3.39 3.06
CA THR A 18 -23.41 -4.45 2.09
C THR A 18 -24.56 -4.54 1.09
N LEU A 19 -24.22 -4.39 -0.21
CA LEU A 19 -25.18 -4.51 -1.29
C LEU A 19 -25.67 -5.97 -1.45
N THR A 20 -26.76 -6.14 -2.16
CA THR A 20 -27.39 -7.46 -2.38
C THR A 20 -26.46 -8.45 -3.07
N ASN A 21 -25.49 -7.98 -3.86
CA ASN A 21 -24.50 -8.80 -4.54
C ASN A 21 -23.20 -9.05 -3.76
N GLY A 22 -23.07 -8.50 -2.53
CA GLY A 22 -21.94 -8.70 -1.65
C GLY A 22 -20.88 -7.58 -1.66
N ILE A 23 -20.96 -6.60 -2.58
CA ILE A 23 -20.08 -5.42 -2.54
C ILE A 23 -20.34 -4.65 -1.25
N ARG A 24 -19.25 -4.32 -0.53
CA ARG A 24 -19.31 -3.57 0.73
C ARG A 24 -19.12 -2.09 0.45
N LEU A 25 -19.87 -1.25 1.15
CA LEU A 25 -19.73 0.21 1.12
C LEU A 25 -19.12 0.70 2.42
N LEU A 26 -18.15 1.60 2.33
CA LEU A 26 -17.61 2.38 3.43
C LEU A 26 -17.89 3.86 3.15
N TYR A 27 -18.56 4.55 4.06
CA TYR A 27 -18.91 5.96 3.89
C TYR A 27 -18.49 6.78 5.10
N VAL A 28 -17.72 7.83 4.87
CA VAL A 28 -17.29 8.82 5.87
C VAL A 28 -17.94 10.17 5.55
N PRO A 29 -18.96 10.60 6.33
CA PRO A 29 -19.62 11.87 6.12
C PRO A 29 -18.73 13.02 6.61
N VAL A 30 -18.35 13.91 5.69
CA VAL A 30 -17.64 15.15 6.01
C VAL A 30 -18.22 16.30 5.21
N GLU A 31 -18.30 17.47 5.80
CA GLU A 31 -18.65 18.66 5.04
C GLU A 31 -17.52 19.07 4.11
N SER A 32 -17.76 18.90 2.81
CA SER A 32 -16.81 19.22 1.76
C SER A 32 -17.53 19.48 0.44
N PRO A 33 -17.09 20.45 -0.36
CA PRO A 33 -17.59 20.63 -1.72
C PRO A 33 -17.09 19.56 -2.68
N VAL A 34 -16.13 18.74 -2.25
CA VAL A 34 -15.48 17.68 -3.01
C VAL A 34 -15.78 16.34 -2.36
N VAL A 35 -15.91 15.30 -3.17
CA VAL A 35 -15.98 13.89 -2.73
C VAL A 35 -14.76 13.14 -3.23
N TYR A 36 -14.27 12.23 -2.36
CA TYR A 36 -13.23 11.26 -2.64
C TYR A 36 -13.91 9.90 -2.63
N CYS A 37 -13.91 9.20 -3.76
CA CYS A 37 -14.57 7.89 -3.81
C CYS A 37 -13.88 6.96 -4.81
N GLY A 38 -14.03 5.66 -4.59
CA GLY A 38 -13.41 4.66 -5.44
C GLY A 38 -13.72 3.24 -5.01
N PHE A 39 -13.19 2.32 -5.76
CA PHE A 39 -13.14 0.91 -5.42
C PHE A 39 -11.75 0.54 -4.91
N VAL A 40 -11.70 -0.26 -3.87
CA VAL A 40 -10.53 -1.05 -3.51
C VAL A 40 -10.89 -2.52 -3.69
N VAL A 41 -10.08 -3.20 -4.48
CA VAL A 41 -10.21 -4.62 -4.76
C VAL A 41 -9.11 -5.35 -3.99
N ASN A 42 -9.45 -6.38 -3.22
CA ASN A 42 -8.46 -7.22 -2.54
C ASN A 42 -7.79 -8.18 -3.53
N ALA A 43 -7.16 -7.59 -4.54
CA ALA A 43 -6.41 -8.27 -5.58
C ALA A 43 -5.24 -7.38 -5.99
N GLY A 44 -4.05 -7.95 -6.01
CA GLY A 44 -2.81 -7.30 -6.43
C GLY A 44 -1.89 -8.31 -7.08
N THR A 45 -0.60 -7.99 -7.17
CA THR A 45 0.37 -8.89 -7.80
C THR A 45 0.56 -10.20 -7.05
N ARG A 46 0.22 -10.23 -5.76
CA ARG A 46 0.22 -11.46 -4.95
C ARG A 46 -0.83 -12.50 -5.40
N ASP A 47 -1.81 -12.10 -6.19
CA ASP A 47 -2.89 -12.96 -6.67
C ASP A 47 -2.68 -13.45 -8.12
N GLU A 48 -1.52 -13.15 -8.70
CA GLU A 48 -1.10 -13.58 -10.00
C GLU A 48 -0.66 -15.05 -10.00
N LEU A 49 -0.91 -15.74 -11.12
CA LEU A 49 -0.35 -17.07 -11.37
C LEU A 49 1.12 -16.94 -11.79
N ALA A 50 1.84 -18.04 -11.74
CA ALA A 50 3.28 -18.07 -12.03
C ALA A 50 3.67 -17.54 -13.44
N ASP A 51 2.75 -17.52 -14.38
CA ASP A 51 2.94 -17.00 -15.74
C ASP A 51 2.22 -15.66 -15.99
N GLU A 52 1.75 -14.99 -14.91
CA GLU A 52 0.98 -13.74 -14.96
C GLU A 52 1.73 -12.54 -14.31
N HIS A 53 3.03 -12.65 -14.01
CA HIS A 53 3.73 -11.57 -13.31
C HIS A 53 3.59 -10.23 -14.03
N GLY A 54 3.09 -9.19 -13.33
CA GLY A 54 2.75 -7.87 -13.86
C GLY A 54 1.31 -7.76 -14.38
N MET A 55 0.49 -8.82 -14.29
CA MET A 55 -0.87 -8.81 -14.79
C MET A 55 -1.76 -7.82 -14.06
N ALA A 56 -1.65 -7.73 -12.73
CA ALA A 56 -2.49 -6.85 -11.92
C ALA A 56 -2.24 -5.37 -12.29
N HIS A 57 -0.99 -4.99 -12.42
CA HIS A 57 -0.58 -3.65 -12.83
C HIS A 57 -0.99 -3.36 -14.29
N PHE A 58 -0.77 -4.30 -15.19
CA PHE A 58 -1.15 -4.10 -16.58
C PHE A 58 -2.68 -4.04 -16.78
N VAL A 59 -3.45 -4.77 -15.99
CA VAL A 59 -4.92 -4.63 -15.95
C VAL A 59 -5.30 -3.22 -15.49
N GLU A 60 -4.66 -2.66 -14.48
CA GLU A 60 -4.88 -1.30 -14.00
C GLU A 60 -4.75 -0.27 -15.13
N HIS A 61 -3.63 -0.27 -15.88
CA HIS A 61 -3.42 0.57 -17.05
C HIS A 61 -4.56 0.42 -18.07
N MET A 62 -4.98 -0.83 -18.30
CA MET A 62 -5.98 -1.15 -19.32
C MET A 62 -7.42 -0.86 -18.89
N LEU A 63 -7.71 -0.61 -17.60
CA LEU A 63 -9.05 -0.19 -17.14
C LEU A 63 -9.51 1.11 -17.81
N PHE A 64 -8.59 2.01 -18.16
CA PHE A 64 -8.88 3.31 -18.78
C PHE A 64 -8.93 3.26 -20.31
N LYS A 65 -8.64 2.10 -20.94
CA LYS A 65 -8.46 2.00 -22.39
C LYS A 65 -9.72 1.59 -23.15
N GLY A 66 -10.83 1.38 -22.46
CA GLY A 66 -12.13 1.18 -23.05
C GLY A 66 -13.02 0.19 -22.33
N THR A 67 -14.31 0.49 -22.39
CA THR A 67 -15.38 -0.33 -21.81
C THR A 67 -16.35 -0.79 -22.91
N GLU A 68 -17.36 -1.59 -22.54
CA GLU A 68 -18.46 -1.93 -23.46
C GLU A 68 -19.21 -0.70 -24.00
N ARG A 69 -19.15 0.44 -23.28
CA ARG A 69 -19.91 1.65 -23.59
C ARG A 69 -19.04 2.80 -24.06
N ARG A 70 -17.73 2.80 -23.74
CA ARG A 70 -16.84 3.95 -23.90
C ARG A 70 -15.51 3.58 -24.51
N LYS A 71 -15.03 4.46 -25.40
CA LYS A 71 -13.64 4.46 -25.85
C LYS A 71 -12.75 5.13 -24.81
N SER A 72 -11.43 4.91 -24.85
CA SER A 72 -10.45 5.46 -23.93
C SER A 72 -10.63 6.97 -23.68
N TRP A 73 -10.66 7.79 -24.71
CA TRP A 73 -10.83 9.24 -24.56
C TRP A 73 -12.14 9.64 -23.85
N GLN A 74 -13.22 8.86 -24.00
CA GLN A 74 -14.50 9.11 -23.32
C GLN A 74 -14.45 8.71 -21.84
N VAL A 75 -13.64 7.72 -21.48
CA VAL A 75 -13.38 7.37 -20.08
C VAL A 75 -12.69 8.54 -19.40
N ILE A 76 -11.57 9.01 -19.94
CA ILE A 76 -10.77 10.08 -19.38
C ILE A 76 -11.56 11.39 -19.29
N SER A 77 -12.12 11.84 -20.40
CA SER A 77 -12.84 13.12 -20.48
C SER A 77 -14.12 13.17 -19.65
N ARG A 78 -14.66 12.01 -19.25
CA ARG A 78 -15.94 11.92 -18.51
C ARG A 78 -15.90 12.69 -17.19
N LEU A 79 -14.81 12.61 -16.43
CA LEU A 79 -14.67 13.35 -15.17
C LEU A 79 -13.90 14.66 -15.34
N GLU A 80 -12.87 14.69 -16.16
CA GLU A 80 -12.07 15.89 -16.41
C GLU A 80 -12.92 17.07 -16.90
N SER A 81 -13.92 16.80 -17.74
CA SER A 81 -14.84 17.85 -18.27
C SER A 81 -15.64 18.58 -17.17
N VAL A 82 -15.67 18.08 -15.97
CA VAL A 82 -16.33 18.70 -14.79
C VAL A 82 -15.35 18.97 -13.64
N GLY A 83 -14.04 18.94 -13.92
CA GLY A 83 -12.98 19.23 -12.96
C GLY A 83 -12.69 18.05 -12.00
N GLY A 84 -13.12 16.83 -12.31
CA GLY A 84 -12.77 15.63 -11.56
C GLY A 84 -11.43 15.06 -12.03
N GLN A 85 -10.77 14.37 -11.13
CA GLN A 85 -9.54 13.60 -11.38
C GLN A 85 -9.86 12.12 -11.17
N ILE A 86 -9.28 11.25 -11.98
CA ILE A 86 -9.39 9.80 -11.85
C ILE A 86 -8.00 9.21 -11.87
N ASP A 87 -7.76 8.25 -11.00
CA ASP A 87 -6.47 7.58 -10.87
C ASP A 87 -6.65 6.14 -10.42
N ALA A 88 -5.59 5.34 -10.52
CA ALA A 88 -5.52 3.99 -10.01
C ALA A 88 -4.10 3.65 -9.58
N PHE A 89 -3.94 2.69 -8.71
CA PHE A 89 -2.64 2.09 -8.40
C PHE A 89 -2.80 0.65 -7.90
N THR A 90 -1.77 -0.14 -8.16
CA THR A 90 -1.69 -1.54 -7.77
C THR A 90 -0.59 -1.74 -6.72
N THR A 91 -0.90 -2.50 -5.69
CA THR A 91 0.05 -2.96 -4.68
C THR A 91 0.24 -4.48 -4.78
N LYS A 92 1.00 -5.05 -3.86
CA LYS A 92 1.10 -6.51 -3.76
C LYS A 92 -0.26 -7.18 -3.46
N GLU A 93 -1.13 -6.54 -2.69
CA GLU A 93 -2.37 -7.16 -2.20
C GLU A 93 -3.65 -6.49 -2.65
N GLU A 94 -3.61 -5.23 -3.07
CA GLU A 94 -4.80 -4.45 -3.46
C GLU A 94 -4.59 -3.71 -4.77
N THR A 95 -5.70 -3.48 -5.50
CA THR A 95 -5.81 -2.52 -6.59
C THR A 95 -6.86 -1.49 -6.25
N TYR A 96 -6.51 -0.22 -6.42
CA TYR A 96 -7.39 0.93 -6.20
C TYR A 96 -7.76 1.57 -7.53
N VAL A 97 -9.02 1.97 -7.67
CA VAL A 97 -9.52 2.77 -8.79
C VAL A 97 -10.40 3.86 -8.20
N TYR A 98 -9.98 5.11 -8.27
CA TYR A 98 -10.59 6.16 -7.49
C TYR A 98 -10.66 7.51 -8.22
N THR A 99 -11.42 8.40 -7.63
CA THR A 99 -11.64 9.75 -8.17
C THR A 99 -11.84 10.77 -7.07
N THR A 100 -11.38 11.98 -7.35
CA THR A 100 -11.68 13.18 -6.59
C THR A 100 -12.48 14.13 -7.49
N ILE A 101 -13.70 14.52 -7.05
CA ILE A 101 -14.63 15.25 -7.90
C ILE A 101 -15.52 16.19 -7.08
N PRO A 102 -16.00 17.34 -7.64
CA PRO A 102 -17.02 18.14 -6.98
C PRO A 102 -18.29 17.33 -6.66
N ALA A 103 -18.80 17.46 -5.44
CA ALA A 103 -19.86 16.60 -4.87
C ALA A 103 -21.16 16.55 -5.71
N GLN A 104 -21.47 17.61 -6.46
CA GLN A 104 -22.62 17.66 -7.37
C GLN A 104 -22.51 16.64 -8.54
N HIS A 105 -21.31 16.16 -8.85
CA HIS A 105 -21.03 15.22 -9.94
C HIS A 105 -20.79 13.78 -9.45
N LEU A 106 -21.08 13.46 -8.18
CA LEU A 106 -20.89 12.12 -7.61
C LEU A 106 -21.53 11.01 -8.46
N GLU A 107 -22.76 11.21 -8.95
CA GLU A 107 -23.45 10.18 -9.75
C GLU A 107 -22.68 9.84 -11.02
N ARG A 108 -22.07 10.85 -11.67
CA ARG A 108 -21.20 10.68 -12.84
C ARG A 108 -19.94 9.86 -12.49
N ALA A 109 -19.34 10.12 -11.33
CA ALA A 109 -18.17 9.38 -10.85
C ALA A 109 -18.51 7.91 -10.58
N MET A 110 -19.58 7.64 -9.83
CA MET A 110 -20.00 6.27 -9.50
C MET A 110 -20.36 5.48 -10.77
N GLU A 111 -21.02 6.10 -11.73
CA GLU A 111 -21.36 5.49 -13.01
C GLU A 111 -20.10 5.11 -13.81
N LEU A 112 -19.11 6.02 -13.90
CA LEU A 112 -17.86 5.74 -14.60
C LEU A 112 -17.01 4.69 -13.89
N LEU A 113 -16.83 4.79 -12.57
CA LEU A 113 -16.08 3.82 -11.78
C LEU A 113 -16.64 2.41 -11.95
N ALA A 114 -17.98 2.27 -11.95
CA ALA A 114 -18.63 0.99 -12.22
C ALA A 114 -18.35 0.48 -13.64
N ASP A 115 -18.39 1.38 -14.63
CA ASP A 115 -18.17 1.03 -16.02
C ASP A 115 -16.74 0.51 -16.25
N ILE A 116 -15.73 1.19 -15.69
CA ILE A 116 -14.33 0.77 -15.85
C ILE A 116 -13.98 -0.48 -15.03
N VAL A 117 -14.53 -0.67 -13.82
CA VAL A 117 -14.21 -1.82 -12.98
C VAL A 117 -14.92 -3.09 -13.43
N PHE A 118 -16.19 -3.00 -13.88
CA PHE A 118 -17.01 -4.16 -14.17
C PHE A 118 -17.20 -4.44 -15.66
N HIS A 119 -16.94 -3.46 -16.55
CA HIS A 119 -17.27 -3.55 -17.97
C HIS A 119 -16.10 -3.19 -18.91
N SER A 120 -14.85 -3.19 -18.40
CA SER A 120 -13.65 -3.02 -19.23
C SER A 120 -13.51 -4.16 -20.25
N THR A 121 -13.18 -3.81 -21.48
CA THR A 121 -13.10 -4.77 -22.59
C THR A 121 -11.67 -5.18 -22.95
N PHE A 122 -10.68 -4.43 -22.48
CA PHE A 122 -9.25 -4.67 -22.76
C PHE A 122 -8.98 -4.82 -24.27
N PRO A 123 -9.22 -3.77 -25.08
CA PRO A 123 -9.09 -3.88 -26.55
C PRO A 123 -7.66 -4.23 -26.96
N GLU A 124 -7.46 -5.20 -27.88
CA GLU A 124 -6.13 -5.67 -28.29
C GLU A 124 -5.24 -4.55 -28.86
N HIS A 125 -5.83 -3.61 -29.63
CA HIS A 125 -5.06 -2.51 -30.20
C HIS A 125 -4.57 -1.50 -29.14
N GLU A 126 -5.32 -1.27 -28.06
CA GLU A 126 -4.89 -0.48 -26.90
C GLU A 126 -3.85 -1.23 -26.06
N LEU A 127 -4.02 -2.55 -25.94
CA LEU A 127 -3.09 -3.41 -25.21
C LEU A 127 -1.71 -3.40 -25.83
N GLU A 128 -1.59 -3.45 -27.17
CA GLU A 128 -0.31 -3.37 -27.83
C GLU A 128 0.39 -2.02 -27.62
N HIS A 129 -0.39 -0.93 -27.66
CA HIS A 129 0.14 0.40 -27.36
C HIS A 129 0.60 0.52 -25.91
N GLU A 130 -0.25 0.09 -24.98
CA GLU A 130 0.02 0.22 -23.54
C GLU A 130 1.15 -0.70 -23.06
N ARG A 131 1.33 -1.85 -23.73
CA ARG A 131 2.49 -2.72 -23.50
C ARG A 131 3.80 -1.98 -23.67
N GLY A 132 3.91 -1.11 -24.69
CA GLY A 132 5.08 -0.26 -24.91
C GLY A 132 5.30 0.68 -23.71
N VAL A 133 4.24 1.29 -23.21
CA VAL A 133 4.31 2.20 -22.04
C VAL A 133 4.81 1.47 -20.80
N VAL A 134 4.25 0.30 -20.47
CA VAL A 134 4.68 -0.48 -19.30
C VAL A 134 6.12 -1.00 -19.45
N LEU A 135 6.56 -1.35 -20.67
CA LEU A 135 7.94 -1.74 -20.90
C LEU A 135 8.92 -0.58 -20.70
N GLU A 136 8.55 0.65 -21.10
CA GLU A 136 9.35 1.86 -20.81
C GLU A 136 9.38 2.14 -19.31
N GLU A 137 8.28 1.92 -18.59
CA GLU A 137 8.24 2.04 -17.13
C GLU A 137 9.17 1.04 -16.44
N ILE A 138 9.19 -0.22 -16.86
CA ILE A 138 10.13 -1.23 -16.37
C ILE A 138 11.59 -0.78 -16.59
N GLN A 139 11.90 -0.21 -17.76
CA GLN A 139 13.25 0.29 -18.02
C GLN A 139 13.59 1.46 -17.11
N SER A 140 12.70 2.44 -16.96
CA SER A 140 12.88 3.57 -16.06
C SER A 140 13.16 3.14 -14.62
N TYR A 141 12.42 2.13 -14.14
CA TYR A 141 12.66 1.54 -12.81
C TYR A 141 14.02 0.83 -12.71
N ASN A 142 14.40 0.08 -13.73
CA ASN A 142 15.69 -0.59 -13.76
C ASN A 142 16.88 0.39 -13.81
N ASP A 143 16.68 1.57 -14.39
CA ASP A 143 17.66 2.67 -14.48
C ASP A 143 17.73 3.52 -13.20
N SER A 144 16.84 3.27 -12.22
CA SER A 144 16.80 3.93 -10.91
C SER A 144 17.21 2.97 -9.78
N PRO A 145 18.50 2.86 -9.43
CA PRO A 145 18.94 1.95 -8.36
C PRO A 145 18.29 2.20 -7.01
N ALA A 146 17.93 3.45 -6.72
CA ALA A 146 17.25 3.84 -5.49
C ALA A 146 15.82 3.29 -5.38
N GLU A 147 15.14 3.07 -6.51
CA GLU A 147 13.81 2.47 -6.57
C GLU A 147 13.91 0.96 -6.72
N LEU A 148 14.75 0.49 -7.64
CA LEU A 148 14.95 -0.93 -7.92
C LEU A 148 15.34 -1.74 -6.68
N ILE A 149 16.09 -1.14 -5.75
CA ILE A 149 16.57 -1.85 -4.57
C ILE A 149 15.43 -2.35 -3.66
N TYR A 150 14.27 -1.67 -3.63
CA TYR A 150 13.11 -2.10 -2.85
C TYR A 150 12.50 -3.39 -3.43
N ASP A 151 12.30 -3.46 -4.74
CA ASP A 151 11.80 -4.66 -5.40
C ASP A 151 12.76 -5.84 -5.30
N GLU A 152 14.05 -5.60 -5.50
CA GLU A 152 15.08 -6.64 -5.37
C GLU A 152 15.24 -7.09 -3.90
N PHE A 153 14.96 -6.21 -2.94
CA PHE A 153 14.96 -6.57 -1.53
C PHE A 153 13.73 -7.41 -1.14
N ASP A 154 12.55 -7.08 -1.69
CA ASP A 154 11.37 -7.93 -1.54
C ASP A 154 11.63 -9.34 -2.11
N ASN A 155 12.28 -9.41 -3.27
CA ASN A 155 12.70 -10.70 -3.85
C ASN A 155 13.71 -11.43 -2.95
N LEU A 156 14.67 -10.72 -2.34
CA LEU A 156 15.62 -11.30 -1.40
C LEU A 156 14.92 -11.90 -0.16
N LEU A 157 13.85 -11.25 0.33
CA LEU A 157 13.10 -11.71 1.51
C LEU A 157 12.12 -12.85 1.19
N PHE A 158 11.49 -12.83 0.02
CA PHE A 158 10.37 -13.70 -0.31
C PHE A 158 10.68 -14.71 -1.42
N GLY A 159 11.81 -14.54 -2.16
CA GLY A 159 12.22 -15.44 -3.24
C GLY A 159 11.18 -15.52 -4.35
N ASP A 160 11.02 -16.71 -4.90
CA ASP A 160 10.06 -16.99 -6.00
C ASP A 160 8.58 -17.04 -5.55
N THR A 161 8.28 -16.55 -4.34
CA THR A 161 6.88 -16.43 -3.91
C THR A 161 6.21 -15.21 -4.53
N ALA A 162 4.89 -15.16 -4.52
CA ALA A 162 4.13 -14.06 -5.08
C ALA A 162 4.45 -12.67 -4.47
N LEU A 163 4.94 -12.61 -3.23
CA LEU A 163 5.39 -11.35 -2.61
C LEU A 163 6.78 -10.91 -3.09
N GLY A 164 7.61 -11.84 -3.56
CA GLY A 164 8.96 -11.52 -4.07
C GLY A 164 8.98 -11.01 -5.51
N HIS A 165 7.89 -11.16 -6.27
CA HIS A 165 7.82 -10.70 -7.65
C HIS A 165 7.60 -9.19 -7.75
N LYS A 166 8.19 -8.57 -8.78
CA LYS A 166 8.00 -7.14 -9.08
C LYS A 166 6.56 -6.84 -9.46
N ILE A 167 6.05 -5.68 -9.04
CA ILE A 167 4.70 -5.23 -9.39
C ILE A 167 4.56 -5.04 -10.90
N LEU A 168 5.55 -4.48 -11.55
CA LEU A 168 5.57 -4.25 -13.00
C LEU A 168 5.70 -5.55 -13.83
N GLY A 169 6.03 -6.67 -13.19
CA GLY A 169 6.28 -7.94 -13.87
C GLY A 169 7.61 -7.98 -14.62
N THR A 170 7.62 -8.70 -15.74
CA THR A 170 8.80 -8.86 -16.61
C THR A 170 8.42 -8.65 -18.07
N GLU A 171 9.39 -8.24 -18.90
CA GLU A 171 9.18 -8.13 -20.35
C GLU A 171 8.55 -9.40 -20.95
N LYS A 172 9.05 -10.58 -20.57
CA LYS A 172 8.55 -11.88 -21.05
C LYS A 172 7.09 -12.11 -20.69
N THR A 173 6.68 -11.81 -19.46
CA THR A 173 5.29 -12.02 -19.02
C THR A 173 4.34 -11.03 -19.70
N LEU A 174 4.77 -9.76 -19.84
CA LEU A 174 3.98 -8.74 -20.52
C LEU A 174 3.79 -9.06 -22.02
N GLN A 175 4.82 -9.54 -22.72
CA GLN A 175 4.70 -9.95 -24.13
C GLN A 175 3.70 -11.08 -24.34
N ASN A 176 3.51 -11.96 -23.35
CA ASN A 176 2.57 -13.07 -23.40
C ASN A 176 1.16 -12.71 -22.90
N THR A 177 0.96 -11.47 -22.41
CA THR A 177 -0.34 -11.02 -21.93
C THR A 177 -1.26 -10.70 -23.09
N THR A 178 -2.50 -11.18 -23.01
CA THR A 178 -3.57 -10.97 -24.01
C THR A 178 -4.82 -10.44 -23.32
N SER A 179 -5.69 -9.80 -24.08
CA SER A 179 -7.01 -9.36 -23.61
C SER A 179 -7.82 -10.49 -22.95
N MET A 180 -7.73 -11.70 -23.47
CA MET A 180 -8.40 -12.87 -22.87
C MET A 180 -7.82 -13.19 -21.47
N ARG A 181 -6.50 -13.18 -21.30
CA ARG A 181 -5.85 -13.43 -20.00
C ARG A 181 -6.20 -12.35 -18.98
N MET A 182 -6.24 -11.08 -19.39
CA MET A 182 -6.68 -9.99 -18.52
C MET A 182 -8.11 -10.19 -18.03
N ARG A 183 -9.04 -10.56 -18.92
CA ARG A 183 -10.42 -10.87 -18.51
C ARG A 183 -10.48 -12.06 -17.55
N GLN A 184 -9.67 -13.09 -17.75
CA GLN A 184 -9.60 -14.24 -16.85
C GLN A 184 -9.08 -13.81 -15.46
N PHE A 185 -8.05 -12.95 -15.40
CA PHE A 185 -7.55 -12.41 -14.15
C PHE A 185 -8.63 -11.58 -13.42
N VAL A 186 -9.29 -10.65 -14.12
CA VAL A 186 -10.37 -9.85 -13.55
C VAL A 186 -11.53 -10.72 -13.08
N GLN A 187 -11.97 -11.69 -13.89
CA GLN A 187 -13.04 -12.61 -13.50
C GLN A 187 -12.71 -13.43 -12.25
N ARG A 188 -11.44 -13.81 -12.08
CA ARG A 188 -10.96 -14.57 -10.93
C ARG A 188 -10.80 -13.71 -9.67
N CYS A 189 -10.32 -12.46 -9.83
CA CYS A 189 -9.84 -11.63 -8.73
C CYS A 189 -10.83 -10.51 -8.31
N TYR A 190 -11.57 -9.92 -9.28
CA TYR A 190 -12.47 -8.79 -9.02
C TYR A 190 -13.88 -9.29 -8.70
N THR A 191 -13.98 -10.12 -7.66
CA THR A 191 -15.25 -10.70 -7.23
C THR A 191 -15.97 -9.77 -6.26
N THR A 192 -17.31 -9.77 -6.27
CA THR A 192 -18.11 -8.81 -5.51
C THR A 192 -17.93 -8.90 -3.99
N ASP A 193 -17.61 -10.08 -3.47
CA ASP A 193 -17.28 -10.30 -2.05
C ASP A 193 -15.87 -9.81 -1.67
N ASN A 194 -15.07 -9.44 -2.66
CA ASN A 194 -13.67 -9.05 -2.54
C ASN A 194 -13.43 -7.56 -2.81
N ILE A 195 -14.51 -6.77 -2.88
CA ILE A 195 -14.51 -5.35 -3.25
C ILE A 195 -15.15 -4.52 -2.16
N VAL A 196 -14.55 -3.35 -1.90
CA VAL A 196 -15.15 -2.27 -1.12
C VAL A 196 -15.24 -1.03 -2.01
N PHE A 197 -16.43 -0.44 -2.09
CA PHE A 197 -16.58 0.93 -2.56
C PHE A 197 -16.51 1.87 -1.36
N TYR A 198 -15.65 2.85 -1.42
CA TYR A 198 -15.52 3.84 -0.36
C TYR A 198 -15.89 5.24 -0.85
N LEU A 199 -16.37 6.07 0.07
CA LEU A 199 -16.70 7.47 -0.17
C LEU A 199 -16.44 8.31 1.07
N LEU A 200 -15.76 9.44 0.88
CA LEU A 200 -15.63 10.50 1.87
C LEU A 200 -16.20 11.79 1.26
N GLY A 201 -17.19 12.40 1.95
CA GLY A 201 -17.78 13.66 1.46
C GLY A 201 -19.17 13.94 2.02
N ASN A 202 -19.73 15.06 1.58
CA ASN A 202 -21.09 15.49 1.98
C ASN A 202 -22.17 14.86 1.08
N VAL A 203 -22.57 13.65 1.43
CA VAL A 203 -23.58 12.89 0.68
C VAL A 203 -24.56 12.25 1.68
N ARG A 204 -25.83 12.21 1.35
CA ARG A 204 -26.80 11.48 2.15
C ARG A 204 -26.62 9.97 1.96
N GLY A 205 -26.53 9.20 3.04
CA GLY A 205 -26.30 7.75 2.98
C GLY A 205 -27.35 6.99 2.17
N ASP A 206 -28.66 7.40 2.26
CA ASP A 206 -29.73 6.80 1.47
C ASP A 206 -29.59 7.07 -0.05
N LYS A 207 -29.03 8.22 -0.41
CA LYS A 207 -28.68 8.53 -1.81
C LYS A 207 -27.52 7.68 -2.28
N LEU A 208 -26.48 7.52 -1.45
CA LEU A 208 -25.32 6.70 -1.78
C LEU A 208 -25.72 5.25 -2.05
N VAL A 209 -26.49 4.64 -1.14
CA VAL A 209 -26.96 3.25 -1.31
C VAL A 209 -27.78 3.08 -2.58
N ARG A 210 -28.72 3.99 -2.86
CA ARG A 210 -29.52 3.93 -4.10
C ARG A 210 -28.68 4.03 -5.36
N LEU A 211 -27.66 4.90 -5.39
CA LEU A 211 -26.76 5.01 -6.52
C LEU A 211 -25.88 3.75 -6.66
N ALA A 212 -25.40 3.21 -5.55
CA ALA A 212 -24.62 1.98 -5.55
C ALA A 212 -25.43 0.79 -6.08
N GLU A 213 -26.65 0.59 -5.58
CA GLU A 213 -27.54 -0.49 -6.09
C GLU A 213 -27.85 -0.30 -7.60
N ARG A 214 -27.96 0.94 -8.07
CA ARG A 214 -28.23 1.24 -9.49
C ARG A 214 -27.04 0.93 -10.40
N TYR A 215 -25.81 1.28 -9.98
CA TYR A 215 -24.64 1.24 -10.85
C TYR A 215 -23.75 0.03 -10.59
N PHE A 216 -23.76 -0.55 -9.40
CA PHE A 216 -22.91 -1.69 -9.01
C PHE A 216 -23.69 -3.03 -9.03
N GLY A 217 -24.85 -3.07 -9.64
CA GLY A 217 -25.76 -4.22 -9.67
C GLY A 217 -25.30 -5.38 -10.56
N VAL A 218 -24.01 -5.70 -10.56
CA VAL A 218 -23.47 -6.89 -11.25
C VAL A 218 -23.86 -8.18 -10.51
N PRO A 219 -23.90 -9.34 -11.18
CA PRO A 219 -24.18 -10.61 -10.53
C PRO A 219 -23.21 -10.89 -9.37
N PRO A 220 -23.69 -11.51 -8.28
CA PRO A 220 -22.81 -11.84 -7.15
C PRO A 220 -21.78 -12.91 -7.55
N THR A 221 -20.53 -12.66 -7.19
CA THR A 221 -19.41 -13.55 -7.42
C THR A 221 -18.62 -13.77 -6.14
N LYS A 222 -17.88 -14.87 -6.05
CA LYS A 222 -17.10 -15.21 -4.87
C LYS A 222 -15.66 -15.59 -5.22
N ARG A 223 -14.74 -15.12 -4.42
CA ARG A 223 -13.32 -15.52 -4.50
C ARG A 223 -13.19 -17.02 -4.19
N THR A 224 -12.53 -17.75 -5.07
CA THR A 224 -12.37 -19.21 -4.96
C THR A 224 -11.00 -19.67 -4.49
N PHE A 225 -10.04 -18.78 -4.40
CA PHE A 225 -8.66 -19.07 -3.99
C PHE A 225 -8.28 -18.31 -2.72
N ARG A 226 -7.21 -18.77 -2.05
CA ARG A 226 -6.63 -18.12 -0.89
C ARG A 226 -5.16 -17.84 -1.15
N ARG A 227 -4.65 -16.73 -0.61
CA ARG A 227 -3.22 -16.44 -0.59
C ARG A 227 -2.51 -17.47 0.28
N VAL A 228 -1.37 -17.93 -0.22
CA VAL A 228 -0.50 -18.87 0.52
C VAL A 228 0.48 -18.02 1.35
N PRO A 229 0.59 -18.27 2.66
CA PRO A 229 1.60 -17.62 3.49
C PRO A 229 3.00 -17.90 2.94
N PRO A 230 3.92 -16.93 2.98
CA PRO A 230 5.28 -17.14 2.50
C PRO A 230 6.01 -18.18 3.35
N GLU A 231 6.77 -19.05 2.68
CA GLU A 231 7.57 -20.08 3.32
C GLU A 231 8.66 -19.50 4.24
N THR A 232 9.40 -20.42 4.91
CA THR A 232 10.47 -20.04 5.82
C THR A 232 11.56 -19.22 5.11
N TYR A 233 11.80 -18.05 5.64
CA TYR A 233 12.82 -17.12 5.18
C TYR A 233 14.22 -17.52 5.66
N ARG A 234 15.21 -17.29 4.81
CA ARG A 234 16.63 -17.45 5.14
C ARG A 234 17.37 -16.15 4.90
N PRO A 235 17.96 -15.55 5.96
CA PRO A 235 18.72 -14.31 5.83
C PRO A 235 19.89 -14.46 4.85
N THR A 236 20.07 -13.47 4.01
CA THR A 236 21.11 -13.48 2.97
C THR A 236 21.72 -12.10 2.82
N THR A 237 23.03 -12.05 2.55
CA THR A 237 23.70 -10.82 2.11
C THR A 237 24.06 -10.95 0.64
N GLN A 238 23.55 -10.01 -0.16
CA GLN A 238 23.79 -9.97 -1.60
C GLN A 238 24.38 -8.61 -1.98
N ARG A 239 25.33 -8.64 -2.91
CA ARG A 239 25.91 -7.45 -3.51
C ARG A 239 25.79 -7.55 -5.03
N SER A 240 25.34 -6.48 -5.66
CA SER A 240 25.25 -6.37 -7.12
C SER A 240 25.94 -5.10 -7.58
N ASN A 241 26.83 -5.24 -8.56
CA ASN A 241 27.42 -4.09 -9.24
C ASN A 241 26.40 -3.53 -10.24
N LYS A 242 25.96 -2.30 -10.01
CA LYS A 242 25.01 -1.55 -10.85
C LYS A 242 25.65 -0.31 -11.48
N ASP A 243 26.97 -0.14 -11.29
CA ASP A 243 27.73 1.02 -11.80
C ASP A 243 27.12 2.37 -11.40
N THR A 244 26.81 2.50 -10.10
CA THR A 244 26.12 3.67 -9.54
C THR A 244 27.09 4.68 -8.93
N TYR A 245 26.76 5.97 -8.99
CA TYR A 245 27.55 7.03 -8.32
C TYR A 245 27.52 6.91 -6.79
N GLN A 246 26.46 6.37 -6.24
CA GLN A 246 26.27 6.16 -4.80
C GLN A 246 26.08 4.68 -4.53
N THR A 247 26.53 4.23 -3.35
CA THR A 247 26.12 2.93 -2.84
C THR A 247 24.71 3.04 -2.26
N HIS A 248 23.83 2.16 -2.71
CA HIS A 248 22.50 1.98 -2.14
C HIS A 248 22.51 0.69 -1.32
N CYS A 249 22.15 0.78 -0.04
CA CYS A 249 22.08 -0.38 0.84
C CYS A 249 20.68 -0.51 1.42
N MET A 250 20.21 -1.74 1.48
CA MET A 250 18.98 -2.09 2.21
C MET A 250 19.28 -3.21 3.20
N ILE A 251 18.85 -3.02 4.45
CA ILE A 251 18.97 -3.99 5.54
C ILE A 251 17.58 -4.20 6.11
N GLY A 252 17.16 -5.45 6.30
CA GLY A 252 15.84 -5.69 6.87
C GLY A 252 15.54 -7.15 7.14
N ASN A 253 14.32 -7.37 7.54
CA ASN A 253 13.79 -8.65 7.94
C ASN A 253 12.33 -8.76 7.55
N ARG A 254 11.77 -9.97 7.52
CA ARG A 254 10.34 -10.16 7.59
C ARG A 254 9.81 -9.62 8.92
N ALA A 255 8.62 -9.05 8.88
CA ALA A 255 7.99 -8.40 10.02
C ALA A 255 6.63 -9.02 10.33
N TYR A 256 6.00 -8.51 11.37
CA TYR A 256 4.66 -8.91 11.78
C TYR A 256 3.62 -8.60 10.71
N HIS A 257 2.56 -9.39 10.70
CA HIS A 257 1.39 -9.11 9.87
C HIS A 257 0.51 -8.00 10.47
N GLN A 258 -0.39 -7.45 9.67
CA GLN A 258 -1.20 -6.29 10.04
C GLN A 258 -2.15 -6.47 11.25
N LEU A 259 -2.49 -7.71 11.59
CA LEU A 259 -3.35 -8.01 12.76
C LEU A 259 -2.55 -8.51 13.96
N HIS A 260 -1.20 -8.47 13.90
CA HIS A 260 -0.37 -8.89 15.02
C HIS A 260 -0.54 -7.94 16.21
N ASP A 261 -0.58 -8.48 17.44
CA ASP A 261 -0.79 -7.69 18.65
C ASP A 261 0.29 -6.63 18.86
N ASP A 262 1.54 -6.94 18.49
CA ASP A 262 2.68 -6.04 18.65
C ASP A 262 2.90 -5.08 17.46
N ARG A 263 1.96 -4.98 16.49
CA ARG A 263 2.13 -4.11 15.31
C ARG A 263 2.31 -2.63 15.65
N PHE A 264 1.63 -2.13 16.69
CA PHE A 264 1.77 -0.74 17.14
C PHE A 264 3.11 -0.48 17.81
N ALA A 265 3.64 -1.46 18.54
CA ALA A 265 4.98 -1.38 19.09
C ALA A 265 6.04 -1.36 17.97
N LEU A 266 5.86 -2.17 16.93
CA LEU A 266 6.74 -2.16 15.76
C LEU A 266 6.63 -0.85 14.96
N LEU A 267 5.43 -0.32 14.77
CA LEU A 267 5.21 0.97 14.12
C LEU A 267 5.92 2.12 14.87
N LEU A 268 5.76 2.16 16.21
CA LEU A 268 6.43 3.14 17.05
C LEU A 268 7.96 2.96 17.01
N LEU A 269 8.44 1.72 17.05
CA LEU A 269 9.87 1.40 16.94
C LEU A 269 10.46 1.86 15.61
N ASN A 270 9.77 1.60 14.50
CA ASN A 270 10.15 2.05 13.16
C ASN A 270 10.24 3.59 13.10
N ASN A 271 9.27 4.30 13.67
CA ASN A 271 9.27 5.76 13.71
C ASN A 271 10.43 6.34 14.55
N ILE A 272 10.75 5.72 15.69
CA ILE A 272 11.91 6.09 16.52
C ILE A 272 13.23 5.92 15.76
N LEU A 273 13.35 4.80 15.05
CA LEU A 273 14.58 4.42 14.35
C LEU A 273 14.87 5.31 13.16
N GLY A 274 13.97 5.36 12.19
CA GLY A 274 14.20 6.02 10.90
C GLY A 274 12.92 6.55 10.26
N GLY A 275 11.93 6.97 11.07
CA GLY A 275 10.72 7.64 10.58
C GLY A 275 11.04 8.98 9.88
N PRO A 276 10.03 9.67 9.32
CA PRO A 276 10.21 10.81 8.41
C PRO A 276 10.83 12.06 9.08
N ASN A 277 11.05 12.03 10.38
CA ASN A 277 11.60 13.17 11.11
C ASN A 277 13.13 13.24 11.04
N MET A 278 13.64 14.44 10.90
CA MET A 278 15.09 14.73 10.97
C MET A 278 15.70 14.32 12.32
N SER A 279 14.90 14.24 13.39
CA SER A 279 15.33 13.82 14.73
C SER A 279 15.28 12.31 14.97
N SER A 280 14.92 11.48 13.98
CA SER A 280 14.99 10.03 14.09
C SER A 280 16.44 9.56 14.30
N ARG A 281 16.61 8.39 14.94
CA ARG A 281 17.95 7.92 15.36
C ARG A 281 18.90 7.78 14.18
N LEU A 282 18.45 7.22 13.07
CA LEU A 282 19.28 7.05 11.87
C LEU A 282 19.63 8.39 11.21
N ASN A 283 18.66 9.31 11.07
CA ASN A 283 18.96 10.64 10.56
C ASN A 283 20.02 11.34 11.41
N MET A 284 19.85 11.32 12.74
CA MET A 284 20.81 11.93 13.66
C MET A 284 22.18 11.27 13.63
N SER A 285 22.25 9.94 13.52
CA SER A 285 23.53 9.22 13.60
C SER A 285 24.28 9.19 12.27
N VAL A 286 23.60 9.07 11.13
CA VAL A 286 24.25 8.92 9.82
C VAL A 286 24.32 10.24 9.07
N ARG A 287 23.20 10.98 9.04
CA ARG A 287 23.11 12.22 8.24
C ARG A 287 23.60 13.44 9.02
N GLU A 288 22.98 13.77 10.16
CA GLU A 288 23.22 15.04 10.84
C GLU A 288 24.63 15.12 11.47
N ARG A 289 25.10 14.03 12.11
CA ARG A 289 26.41 14.02 12.79
C ARG A 289 27.58 13.79 11.86
N HIS A 290 27.41 13.06 10.78
CA HIS A 290 28.51 12.63 9.93
C HIS A 290 28.41 13.13 8.49
N GLY A 291 27.21 13.44 7.99
CA GLY A 291 27.00 13.87 6.60
C GLY A 291 27.30 12.79 5.56
N TRP A 292 27.25 11.50 5.94
CA TRP A 292 27.64 10.40 5.06
C TRP A 292 26.53 9.91 4.13
N ALA A 293 25.27 10.21 4.45
CA ALA A 293 24.15 9.86 3.61
C ALA A 293 23.21 11.06 3.44
N TYR A 294 22.67 11.22 2.23
CA TYR A 294 21.61 12.20 1.97
C TYR A 294 20.26 11.65 2.41
N THR A 295 20.01 10.38 2.11
CA THR A 295 18.77 9.67 2.47
C THR A 295 19.10 8.49 3.37
N VAL A 296 18.44 8.42 4.51
CA VAL A 296 18.41 7.24 5.37
C VAL A 296 17.02 7.17 6.01
N GLU A 297 16.34 6.06 5.81
CA GLU A 297 14.98 5.87 6.30
C GLU A 297 14.72 4.43 6.72
N SER A 298 13.73 4.25 7.58
CA SER A 298 13.21 2.95 7.98
C SER A 298 11.76 2.82 7.57
N THR A 299 11.45 1.76 6.85
CA THR A 299 10.12 1.48 6.31
C THR A 299 9.51 0.23 6.93
N LEU A 300 8.18 0.20 6.99
CA LEU A 300 7.41 -0.92 7.49
C LEU A 300 6.19 -1.13 6.59
N THR A 301 6.11 -2.30 5.98
CA THR A 301 4.95 -2.73 5.19
C THR A 301 4.31 -3.93 5.86
N LEU A 302 3.01 -3.82 6.18
CA LEU A 302 2.24 -4.91 6.79
C LEU A 302 1.32 -5.53 5.76
N TYR A 303 1.46 -6.83 5.55
CA TYR A 303 0.59 -7.67 4.73
C TYR A 303 -0.41 -8.44 5.60
N VAL A 304 -1.35 -9.14 4.98
CA VAL A 304 -2.41 -9.89 5.70
C VAL A 304 -1.86 -11.00 6.60
N ASP A 305 -0.72 -11.59 6.27
CA ASP A 305 -0.14 -12.76 6.96
C ASP A 305 1.38 -12.66 7.24
N THR A 306 2.02 -11.57 6.85
CA THR A 306 3.44 -11.27 7.07
C THR A 306 3.68 -9.77 7.02
N GLY A 307 4.93 -9.34 7.04
CA GLY A 307 5.33 -7.94 6.81
C GLY A 307 6.78 -7.85 6.36
N VAL A 308 7.19 -6.65 6.01
CA VAL A 308 8.58 -6.27 5.72
C VAL A 308 8.94 -5.08 6.57
N TRP A 309 10.03 -5.18 7.28
CA TRP A 309 10.72 -4.05 7.89
C TRP A 309 12.09 -3.88 7.24
N SER A 310 12.44 -2.66 6.86
CA SER A 310 13.73 -2.40 6.26
C SER A 310 14.28 -1.01 6.58
N VAL A 311 15.60 -0.87 6.47
CA VAL A 311 16.33 0.41 6.46
C VAL A 311 16.99 0.56 5.11
N TYR A 312 16.71 1.65 4.44
CA TYR A 312 17.41 2.09 3.24
C TYR A 312 18.44 3.17 3.59
N VAL A 313 19.60 3.15 2.94
CA VAL A 313 20.59 4.22 2.99
C VAL A 313 21.25 4.39 1.63
N GLY A 314 21.24 5.64 1.13
CA GLY A 314 22.04 6.08 -0.03
C GLY A 314 23.23 6.90 0.44
N CYS A 315 24.46 6.41 0.20
CA CYS A 315 25.67 7.04 0.68
C CYS A 315 26.79 7.03 -0.37
N ASP A 316 27.84 7.80 -0.13
CA ASP A 316 29.08 7.71 -0.93
C ASP A 316 29.73 6.34 -0.74
N ASN A 317 30.32 5.81 -1.83
CA ASN A 317 30.97 4.49 -1.84
C ASN A 317 32.05 4.34 -0.74
N SER A 318 32.74 5.42 -0.40
CA SER A 318 33.75 5.44 0.66
C SER A 318 33.18 5.28 2.07
N HIS A 319 31.90 5.58 2.28
CA HIS A 319 31.23 5.57 3.58
C HIS A 319 30.28 4.38 3.80
N GLU A 320 30.16 3.47 2.84
CA GLU A 320 29.28 2.29 2.93
C GLU A 320 29.43 1.54 4.27
N ARG A 321 30.68 1.12 4.57
CA ARG A 321 30.97 0.33 5.79
C ARG A 321 30.65 1.10 7.06
N ASP A 322 30.88 2.38 7.08
CA ASP A 322 30.64 3.22 8.24
C ASP A 322 29.14 3.44 8.45
N CYS A 323 28.36 3.67 7.39
CA CYS A 323 26.91 3.75 7.44
C CYS A 323 26.30 2.44 7.96
N LEU A 324 26.67 1.29 7.39
CA LEU A 324 26.19 -0.02 7.84
C LEU A 324 26.54 -0.27 9.31
N ARG A 325 27.76 0.08 9.75
CA ARG A 325 28.17 -0.05 11.16
C ARG A 325 27.31 0.82 12.09
N LEU A 326 26.99 2.07 11.70
CA LEU A 326 26.13 2.95 12.47
C LEU A 326 24.71 2.40 12.55
N ILE A 327 24.14 1.95 11.43
CA ILE A 327 22.82 1.33 11.40
C ILE A 327 22.79 0.13 12.36
N HIS A 328 23.69 -0.82 12.22
CA HIS A 328 23.77 -1.98 13.12
C HIS A 328 23.93 -1.60 14.58
N ARG A 329 24.66 -0.52 14.90
CA ARG A 329 24.79 -0.04 16.27
C ARG A 329 23.45 0.47 16.82
N GLU A 330 22.69 1.25 16.04
CA GLU A 330 21.38 1.75 16.46
C GLU A 330 20.37 0.60 16.65
N LEU A 331 20.39 -0.42 15.75
CA LEU A 331 19.56 -1.61 15.88
C LEU A 331 19.90 -2.40 17.16
N CYS A 332 21.19 -2.64 17.40
CA CYS A 332 21.67 -3.35 18.57
C CYS A 332 21.35 -2.61 19.87
N ASP A 333 21.46 -1.29 19.88
CA ASP A 333 21.14 -0.47 21.05
C ASP A 333 19.65 -0.57 21.41
N LEU A 334 18.75 -0.44 20.44
CA LEU A 334 17.30 -0.59 20.63
C LEU A 334 16.90 -2.01 21.08
N ALA A 335 17.59 -3.03 20.58
CA ALA A 335 17.35 -4.43 20.97
C ALA A 335 17.87 -4.76 22.37
N SER A 336 18.92 -4.06 22.84
CA SER A 336 19.61 -4.37 24.11
C SER A 336 19.16 -3.49 25.28
N HIS A 337 18.72 -2.27 25.00
CA HIS A 337 18.41 -1.27 26.02
C HIS A 337 17.00 -0.71 25.87
N CYS A 338 16.29 -0.57 26.99
CA CYS A 338 15.01 0.10 27.02
C CYS A 338 15.20 1.61 26.78
N VAL A 339 14.33 2.19 25.96
CA VAL A 339 14.23 3.65 25.85
C VAL A 339 13.80 4.27 27.20
N SER A 340 14.30 5.44 27.53
CA SER A 340 13.89 6.12 28.77
C SER A 340 12.38 6.46 28.73
N PRO A 341 11.71 6.55 29.90
CA PRO A 341 10.29 6.94 29.96
C PRO A 341 9.99 8.25 29.23
N ARG A 342 10.89 9.23 29.34
CA ARG A 342 10.78 10.52 28.66
C ARG A 342 10.89 10.38 27.12
N ALA A 343 11.81 9.54 26.63
CA ALA A 343 11.98 9.28 25.21
C ALA A 343 10.77 8.54 24.64
N LEU A 344 10.21 7.56 25.37
CA LEU A 344 9.02 6.83 24.98
C LEU A 344 7.81 7.77 24.88
N ALA A 345 7.56 8.60 25.89
CA ALA A 345 6.45 9.56 25.89
C ALA A 345 6.56 10.55 24.71
N LYS A 346 7.80 11.05 24.44
CA LYS A 346 8.06 11.92 23.29
C LYS A 346 7.75 11.19 21.96
N ALA A 347 8.19 9.95 21.81
CA ALA A 347 8.00 9.18 20.56
C ALA A 347 6.51 8.91 20.30
N LYS A 348 5.72 8.57 21.33
CA LYS A 348 4.27 8.41 21.22
C LYS A 348 3.59 9.68 20.76
N CYS A 349 3.81 10.78 21.46
CA CYS A 349 3.26 12.09 21.10
C CYS A 349 3.65 12.51 19.68
N GLN A 350 4.88 12.22 19.26
CA GLN A 350 5.38 12.53 17.93
C GLN A 350 4.66 11.70 16.85
N LEU A 351 4.49 10.40 17.06
CA LEU A 351 3.79 9.53 16.11
C LEU A 351 2.30 9.89 16.02
N GLU A 352 1.63 10.11 17.13
CA GLU A 352 0.23 10.57 17.17
C GLU A 352 0.05 11.89 16.41
N GLY A 353 0.92 12.87 16.65
CA GLY A 353 0.88 14.14 15.91
C GLY A 353 1.10 13.97 14.41
N GLN A 354 2.00 13.08 13.99
CA GLN A 354 2.21 12.76 12.57
C GLN A 354 0.98 12.12 11.94
N MET A 355 0.33 11.20 12.64
CA MET A 355 -0.90 10.56 12.16
C MET A 355 -2.02 11.58 11.99
N LEU A 356 -2.24 12.45 12.97
CA LEU A 356 -3.22 13.53 12.87
C LEU A 356 -2.96 14.47 11.69
N ILE A 357 -1.69 14.84 11.44
CA ILE A 357 -1.33 15.67 10.29
C ILE A 357 -1.54 14.92 8.96
N ALA A 358 -1.24 13.63 8.93
CA ALA A 358 -1.46 12.81 7.73
C ALA A 358 -2.95 12.68 7.39
N ASP A 359 -3.83 12.60 8.40
CA ASP A 359 -5.29 12.50 8.23
C ASP A 359 -5.92 13.78 7.67
N GLU A 360 -5.24 14.94 7.72
CA GLU A 360 -5.67 16.15 6.99
C GLU A 360 -5.64 15.97 5.47
N ASN A 361 -4.83 15.05 4.95
CA ASN A 361 -4.95 14.60 3.57
C ASN A 361 -6.12 13.58 3.46
N ARG A 362 -7.29 14.10 3.11
CA ARG A 362 -8.55 13.34 3.06
C ARG A 362 -8.53 12.17 2.09
N GLU A 363 -7.77 12.29 1.01
CA GLU A 363 -7.61 11.19 0.05
C GLU A 363 -6.82 10.04 0.67
N ASN A 364 -5.66 10.32 1.24
CA ASN A 364 -4.85 9.31 1.92
C ASN A 364 -5.59 8.67 3.10
N MET A 365 -6.33 9.49 3.86
CA MET A 365 -7.15 9.01 4.98
C MET A 365 -8.17 7.97 4.52
N ILE A 366 -8.99 8.30 3.50
CA ILE A 366 -10.03 7.37 3.05
C ILE A 366 -9.46 6.13 2.36
N LEU A 367 -8.33 6.22 1.66
CA LEU A 367 -7.61 5.07 1.11
C LEU A 367 -7.13 4.12 2.21
N THR A 368 -6.56 4.66 3.28
CA THR A 368 -6.12 3.89 4.46
C THR A 368 -7.30 3.21 5.16
N MET A 369 -8.40 3.93 5.37
CA MET A 369 -9.63 3.37 5.94
C MET A 369 -10.23 2.28 5.05
N ALA A 370 -10.25 2.48 3.74
CA ALA A 370 -10.76 1.50 2.78
C ALA A 370 -9.96 0.20 2.81
N LYS A 371 -8.62 0.28 2.88
CA LYS A 371 -7.75 -0.86 3.08
C LYS A 371 -8.06 -1.59 4.38
N ALA A 372 -8.11 -0.88 5.49
CA ALA A 372 -8.41 -1.47 6.80
C ALA A 372 -9.77 -2.18 6.78
N TYR A 373 -10.82 -1.51 6.26
CA TYR A 373 -12.15 -2.09 6.16
C TYR A 373 -12.22 -3.28 5.20
N LEU A 374 -11.51 -3.22 4.07
CA LEU A 374 -11.42 -4.35 3.13
C LEU A 374 -10.91 -5.61 3.82
N GLN A 375 -9.85 -5.48 4.58
CA GLN A 375 -9.08 -6.60 5.14
C GLN A 375 -9.67 -7.10 6.47
N THR A 376 -10.20 -6.21 7.31
CA THR A 376 -10.63 -6.54 8.68
C THR A 376 -12.14 -6.40 8.91
N GLY A 377 -12.85 -5.69 8.03
CA GLY A 377 -14.24 -5.28 8.24
C GLY A 377 -14.41 -4.14 9.25
N HIS A 378 -13.32 -3.55 9.74
CA HIS A 378 -13.32 -2.50 10.76
C HIS A 378 -12.25 -1.44 10.46
N CYS A 379 -12.57 -0.16 10.75
CA CYS A 379 -11.62 0.94 10.76
C CYS A 379 -11.36 1.36 12.21
N LEU A 380 -10.10 1.37 12.63
CA LEU A 380 -9.75 1.85 13.95
C LEU A 380 -10.03 3.36 14.06
N SER A 381 -10.61 3.76 15.18
CA SER A 381 -10.74 5.17 15.55
C SER A 381 -9.41 5.74 16.06
N ASN A 382 -9.31 7.07 16.09
CA ASN A 382 -8.15 7.74 16.68
C ASN A 382 -7.99 7.38 18.17
N ASP A 383 -9.09 7.19 18.90
CA ASP A 383 -9.05 6.76 20.29
C ASP A 383 -8.48 5.35 20.44
N GLU A 384 -8.91 4.39 19.60
CA GLU A 384 -8.38 3.01 19.61
C GLU A 384 -6.89 2.99 19.27
N VAL A 385 -6.47 3.80 18.30
CA VAL A 385 -5.04 3.94 17.94
C VAL A 385 -4.26 4.58 19.09
N HIS A 386 -4.81 5.64 19.72
CA HIS A 386 -4.22 6.28 20.88
C HIS A 386 -4.03 5.28 22.02
N GLU A 387 -5.09 4.57 22.41
CA GLU A 387 -5.03 3.55 23.47
C GLU A 387 -3.99 2.47 23.18
N ALA A 388 -3.96 1.96 21.93
CA ALA A 388 -2.98 0.96 21.50
C ALA A 388 -1.53 1.49 21.60
N LEU A 389 -1.28 2.73 21.20
CA LEU A 389 0.04 3.36 21.32
C LEU A 389 0.39 3.63 22.78
N GLN A 390 -0.57 4.10 23.61
CA GLN A 390 -0.32 4.33 25.03
C GLN A 390 -0.02 3.03 25.80
N ALA A 391 -0.59 1.90 25.39
CA ALA A 391 -0.30 0.60 25.98
C ALA A 391 1.14 0.09 25.69
N VAL A 392 1.83 0.62 24.70
CA VAL A 392 3.22 0.21 24.39
C VAL A 392 4.16 0.63 25.52
N THR A 393 4.87 -0.33 26.11
CA THR A 393 5.90 -0.10 27.14
C THR A 393 7.31 -0.09 26.56
N ALA A 394 8.28 0.44 27.32
CA ALA A 394 9.68 0.42 26.90
C ALA A 394 10.24 -1.00 26.79
N ASP A 395 9.81 -1.91 27.68
CA ASP A 395 10.16 -3.33 27.60
C ASP A 395 9.58 -4.00 26.37
N LYS A 396 8.33 -3.70 26.00
CA LYS A 396 7.69 -4.20 24.78
C LYS A 396 8.46 -3.72 23.53
N LEU A 397 8.84 -2.45 23.46
CA LEU A 397 9.67 -1.94 22.34
C LEU A 397 11.00 -2.69 22.24
N ARG A 398 11.67 -2.91 23.36
CA ARG A 398 12.93 -3.66 23.38
C ARG A 398 12.74 -5.12 22.94
N GLN A 399 11.66 -5.79 23.38
CA GLN A 399 11.34 -7.15 22.95
C GLN A 399 11.10 -7.23 21.43
N VAL A 400 10.28 -6.32 20.89
CA VAL A 400 10.02 -6.22 19.45
C VAL A 400 11.31 -5.91 18.68
N ALA A 401 12.15 -5.01 19.20
CA ALA A 401 13.44 -4.72 18.61
C ALA A 401 14.37 -5.95 18.63
N ALA A 402 14.40 -6.71 19.72
CA ALA A 402 15.21 -7.92 19.81
C ALA A 402 14.74 -9.02 18.84
N ASP A 403 13.45 -9.06 18.51
CA ASP A 403 12.88 -10.00 17.56
C ASP A 403 13.14 -9.56 16.11
N ILE A 404 12.72 -8.36 15.73
CA ILE A 404 12.78 -7.87 14.34
C ILE A 404 14.21 -7.50 13.92
N PHE A 405 15.02 -6.97 14.82
CA PHE A 405 16.41 -6.54 14.56
C PHE A 405 17.46 -7.61 14.88
N ASP A 406 17.04 -8.86 15.11
CA ASP A 406 17.99 -9.95 15.36
C ASP A 406 18.96 -10.07 14.18
N LYS A 407 20.24 -9.77 14.45
CA LYS A 407 21.30 -9.77 13.45
C LYS A 407 21.39 -11.08 12.64
N ARG A 408 20.94 -12.20 13.24
CA ARG A 408 20.93 -13.52 12.59
C ARG A 408 19.79 -13.67 11.58
N GLN A 409 18.82 -12.76 11.61
CA GLN A 409 17.64 -12.75 10.74
C GLN A 409 17.66 -11.62 9.70
N LEU A 410 18.67 -10.73 9.76
CA LEU A 410 18.74 -9.61 8.83
C LEU A 410 19.30 -10.05 7.48
N SER A 411 18.60 -9.71 6.41
CA SER A 411 19.14 -9.69 5.05
C SER A 411 19.73 -8.34 4.74
N THR A 412 20.71 -8.32 3.85
CA THR A 412 21.36 -7.09 3.36
C THR A 412 21.50 -7.16 1.86
N LEU A 413 21.04 -6.14 1.16
CA LEU A 413 21.24 -5.95 -0.28
C LEU A 413 22.04 -4.67 -0.51
N ILE A 414 23.04 -4.74 -1.39
CA ILE A 414 23.94 -3.62 -1.69
C ILE A 414 24.07 -3.49 -3.19
N PHE A 415 23.82 -2.28 -3.71
CA PHE A 415 24.12 -1.85 -5.07
C PHE A 415 25.26 -0.85 -5.03
N ASN A 416 26.29 -1.07 -5.85
CA ASN A 416 27.46 -0.22 -5.96
C ASN A 416 27.98 -0.19 -7.40
#